data_af1b49a4ea1b33c0bbb7ff802b4c99c2
#
_entry.id   af1b49a4ea1b33c0bbb7ff802b4c99c2
#
_cell.length_a   1.000
_cell.length_b   1.000
_cell.length_c   1.000
_cell.angle_alpha   90.00
_cell.angle_beta   90.00
_cell.angle_gamma   90.00
#
_symmetry.space_group_name_H-M   'P 1'
#
loop_
_entity.id
_entity.type
_entity.pdbx_description
1 polymer ?
#
loop_
_entity_poly.entity_id
_entity_poly.type
_entity_poly.pdbx_seq_one_letter_code
_entity_poly.pdbx_strand_id
1 'polypeptide(L)'
;MSHSNPGDFAKLGELIRDIRVALLTTVGRDGRFHTRPVQTLQVEADRTLWFFTDWNSPKVDELQHDATVSLGYADPTKNVYVAVSGSGSLFRDVQKAKQLWTIEQRAYYPEGPEDERLSLLRVLIERAEYWIAPGRTSYLIAAVTAAASGTPAGVIGENRKIT
;
A
#
# COMPACT_ATOMS: atom_id res chain seq x y z
N MET A 1 6.27 -24.29 -3.24
CA MET A 1 6.81 -22.97 -2.82
C MET A 1 6.75 -22.06 -4.02
N SER A 2 5.88 -21.08 -3.99
CA SER A 2 5.79 -20.09 -5.07
C SER A 2 6.97 -19.11 -4.87
N HIS A 3 8.02 -19.25 -5.66
CA HIS A 3 9.08 -18.25 -5.70
C HIS A 3 8.52 -17.02 -6.44
N SER A 4 8.37 -15.93 -5.70
CA SER A 4 8.00 -14.65 -6.30
C SER A 4 9.06 -14.27 -7.34
N ASN A 5 8.63 -14.08 -8.58
CA ASN A 5 9.53 -13.60 -9.63
C ASN A 5 9.94 -12.15 -9.29
N PRO A 6 11.23 -11.76 -9.41
CA PRO A 6 11.65 -10.37 -9.25
C PRO A 6 10.82 -9.37 -10.06
N GLY A 7 10.31 -9.78 -11.22
CA GLY A 7 9.41 -8.98 -12.05
C GLY A 7 8.05 -8.68 -11.39
N ASP A 8 7.53 -9.59 -10.59
CA ASP A 8 6.24 -9.38 -9.90
C ASP A 8 6.36 -8.31 -8.82
N PHE A 9 7.51 -8.25 -8.14
CA PHE A 9 7.75 -7.19 -7.14
C PHE A 9 8.00 -5.83 -7.80
N ALA A 10 8.70 -5.77 -8.92
CA ALA A 10 8.88 -4.54 -9.68
C ALA A 10 7.51 -3.98 -10.13
N LYS A 11 6.64 -4.84 -10.64
CA LYS A 11 5.27 -4.47 -11.02
C LYS A 11 4.45 -3.98 -9.83
N LEU A 12 4.49 -4.67 -8.70
CA LEU A 12 3.86 -4.24 -7.46
C LEU A 12 4.29 -2.82 -7.07
N GLY A 13 5.61 -2.56 -7.12
CA GLY A 13 6.17 -1.25 -6.80
C GLY A 13 5.69 -0.15 -7.74
N GLU A 14 5.54 -0.42 -9.03
CA GLU A 14 4.95 0.52 -9.98
C GLU A 14 3.49 0.85 -9.62
N LEU A 15 2.66 -0.16 -9.36
CA LEU A 15 1.26 0.04 -9.00
C LEU A 15 1.10 0.86 -7.72
N ILE A 16 1.93 0.59 -6.70
CA ILE A 16 1.93 1.35 -5.45
C ILE A 16 2.33 2.80 -5.68
N ARG A 17 3.37 3.06 -6.49
CA ARG A 17 3.79 4.44 -6.82
C ARG A 17 2.73 5.21 -7.58
N ASP A 18 2.00 4.56 -8.47
CA ASP A 18 0.94 5.17 -9.26
C ASP A 18 -0.27 5.57 -8.40
N ILE A 19 -0.69 4.69 -7.48
CA ILE A 19 -1.85 4.93 -6.61
C ILE A 19 -1.49 5.86 -5.45
N ARG A 20 -0.32 5.68 -4.85
CA ARG A 20 0.30 6.45 -3.76
C ARG A 20 -0.44 6.39 -2.42
N VAL A 21 -1.74 6.57 -2.37
CA VAL A 21 -2.53 6.59 -1.12
C VAL A 21 -3.05 5.20 -0.81
N ALA A 22 -2.76 4.74 0.40
CA ALA A 22 -3.24 3.49 0.93
C ALA A 22 -4.16 3.71 2.13
N LEU A 23 -5.02 2.74 2.39
CA LEU A 23 -5.66 2.54 3.68
C LEU A 23 -4.76 1.65 4.53
N LEU A 24 -4.10 2.25 5.53
CA LEU A 24 -3.29 1.53 6.51
C LEU A 24 -4.19 1.04 7.64
N THR A 25 -4.15 -0.25 7.90
CA THR A 25 -4.81 -0.89 9.04
C THR A 25 -3.78 -1.37 10.04
N THR A 26 -3.96 -1.01 11.30
CA THR A 26 -3.19 -1.45 12.46
C THR A 26 -4.10 -2.13 13.47
N VAL A 27 -3.52 -2.84 14.43
CA VAL A 27 -4.23 -3.54 15.50
C VAL A 27 -4.13 -2.72 16.80
N GLY A 28 -5.27 -2.33 17.35
CA GLY A 28 -5.33 -1.66 18.64
C GLY A 28 -5.06 -2.60 19.81
N ARG A 29 -4.76 -2.04 20.99
CA ARG A 29 -4.55 -2.82 22.22
C ARG A 29 -5.79 -3.66 22.62
N ASP A 30 -6.97 -3.27 22.17
CA ASP A 30 -8.24 -3.99 22.35
C ASP A 30 -8.48 -5.07 21.28
N GLY A 31 -7.51 -5.31 20.39
CA GLY A 31 -7.60 -6.26 19.29
C GLY A 31 -8.44 -5.78 18.10
N ARG A 32 -8.93 -4.56 18.11
CA ARG A 32 -9.73 -4.00 17.01
C ARG A 32 -8.82 -3.43 15.92
N PHE A 33 -9.34 -3.47 14.69
CA PHE A 33 -8.66 -2.86 13.54
C PHE A 33 -8.97 -1.37 13.46
N HIS A 34 -7.91 -0.59 13.30
CA HIS A 34 -8.02 0.85 13.05
C HIS A 34 -7.45 1.17 11.67
N THR A 35 -8.26 1.77 10.80
CA THR A 35 -7.89 2.06 9.42
C THR A 35 -7.90 3.55 9.14
N ARG A 36 -6.86 4.05 8.45
CA ARG A 36 -6.71 5.45 8.06
C ARG A 36 -5.92 5.59 6.76
N PRO A 37 -6.15 6.66 5.99
CA PRO A 37 -5.36 6.91 4.79
C PRO A 37 -3.92 7.32 5.16
N VAL A 38 -2.97 6.84 4.36
CA VAL A 38 -1.56 7.20 4.42
C VAL A 38 -1.01 7.35 3.00
N GLN A 39 -0.06 8.25 2.82
CA GLN A 39 0.59 8.45 1.53
C GLN A 39 1.93 7.73 1.49
N THR A 40 2.12 6.84 0.53
CA THR A 40 3.40 6.20 0.27
C THR A 40 4.38 7.23 -0.32
N LEU A 41 5.52 7.37 0.32
CA LEU A 41 6.58 8.30 -0.10
C LEU A 41 7.58 7.60 -1.01
N GLN A 42 7.96 6.38 -0.67
CA GLN A 42 8.96 5.60 -1.40
C GLN A 42 8.68 4.11 -1.31
N VAL A 43 8.98 3.41 -2.40
CA VAL A 43 9.01 1.95 -2.50
C VAL A 43 10.44 1.56 -2.83
N GLU A 44 11.09 0.80 -1.95
CA GLU A 44 12.47 0.33 -2.13
C GLU A 44 12.51 -1.11 -2.66
N ALA A 45 13.61 -1.47 -3.32
CA ALA A 45 13.77 -2.77 -3.96
C ALA A 45 13.83 -3.93 -2.94
N ASP A 46 14.15 -3.65 -1.68
CA ASP A 46 14.19 -4.60 -0.57
C ASP A 46 12.82 -4.87 0.07
N ARG A 47 11.74 -4.52 -0.62
CA ARG A 47 10.34 -4.62 -0.15
C ARG A 47 9.96 -3.66 0.96
N THR A 48 10.66 -2.54 1.08
CA THR A 48 10.36 -1.50 2.07
C THR A 48 9.48 -0.42 1.50
N LEU A 49 8.45 -0.03 2.27
CA LEU A 49 7.61 1.14 2.02
C LEU A 49 7.85 2.17 3.11
N TRP A 50 7.91 3.44 2.70
CA TRP A 50 8.11 4.56 3.61
C TRP A 50 6.94 5.52 3.62
N PHE A 51 6.56 5.96 4.85
CA PHE A 51 5.48 6.90 5.11
C PHE A 51 5.93 7.92 6.15
N PHE A 52 5.38 9.14 6.09
CA PHE A 52 5.44 10.05 7.23
C PHE A 52 4.27 9.79 8.17
N THR A 53 4.50 9.97 9.45
CA THR A 53 3.47 9.91 10.48
C THR A 53 3.77 10.90 11.61
N ASP A 54 2.71 11.37 12.27
CA ASP A 54 2.86 12.16 13.49
C ASP A 54 3.18 11.21 14.64
N TRP A 55 4.27 11.52 15.37
CA TRP A 55 4.74 10.72 16.51
C TRP A 55 3.67 10.60 17.61
N ASN A 56 2.83 11.62 17.76
CA ASN A 56 1.77 11.65 18.76
C ASN A 56 0.46 11.00 18.30
N SER A 57 0.45 10.40 17.09
CA SER A 57 -0.76 9.76 16.58
C SER A 57 -1.03 8.41 17.23
N PRO A 58 -2.31 8.00 17.38
CA PRO A 58 -2.67 6.72 18.00
C PRO A 58 -2.01 5.50 17.34
N LYS A 59 -1.75 5.55 16.04
CA LYS A 59 -1.08 4.46 15.32
C LYS A 59 0.35 4.16 15.81
N VAL A 60 1.01 5.15 16.42
CA VAL A 60 2.35 4.95 17.00
C VAL A 60 2.27 3.99 18.19
N ASP A 61 1.33 4.21 19.10
CA ASP A 61 1.10 3.31 20.24
C ASP A 61 0.64 1.91 19.77
N GLU A 62 -0.25 1.85 18.80
CA GLU A 62 -0.72 0.61 18.19
C GLU A 62 0.44 -0.21 17.60
N LEU A 63 1.30 0.43 16.80
CA LEU A 63 2.46 -0.22 16.16
C LEU A 63 3.56 -0.64 17.15
N GLN A 64 3.71 0.11 18.24
CA GLN A 64 4.62 -0.29 19.33
C GLN A 64 4.11 -1.53 20.08
N HIS A 65 2.78 -1.71 20.12
CA HIS A 65 2.15 -2.86 20.74
C HIS A 65 2.11 -4.08 19.81
N ASP A 66 1.70 -3.88 18.56
CA ASP A 66 1.62 -4.92 17.52
C ASP A 66 2.10 -4.33 16.18
N ALA A 67 3.22 -4.84 15.70
CA ALA A 67 3.84 -4.35 14.48
C ALA A 67 3.09 -4.79 13.19
N THR A 68 2.09 -5.65 13.30
CA THR A 68 1.33 -6.17 12.16
C THR A 68 0.56 -5.04 11.47
N VAL A 69 0.72 -4.94 10.15
CA VAL A 69 0.02 -3.94 9.33
C VAL A 69 -0.57 -4.58 8.08
N SER A 70 -1.65 -3.95 7.62
CA SER A 70 -2.22 -4.18 6.29
C SER A 70 -2.37 -2.86 5.55
N LEU A 71 -2.06 -2.85 4.26
CA LEU A 71 -2.22 -1.71 3.37
C LEU A 71 -3.09 -2.11 2.18
N GLY A 72 -4.14 -1.35 1.93
CA GLY A 72 -4.99 -1.49 0.76
C GLY A 72 -4.85 -0.29 -0.17
N TYR A 73 -4.51 -0.52 -1.44
CA TYR A 73 -4.48 0.50 -2.48
C TYR A 73 -5.58 0.23 -3.49
N ALA A 74 -6.21 1.27 -4.00
CA ALA A 74 -7.27 1.15 -4.99
C ALA A 74 -7.22 2.30 -6.00
N ASP A 75 -7.22 1.95 -7.28
CA ASP A 75 -7.54 2.86 -8.39
C ASP A 75 -8.75 2.31 -9.16
N PRO A 76 -9.97 2.72 -8.76
CA PRO A 76 -11.18 2.23 -9.41
C PRO A 76 -11.31 2.64 -10.88
N THR A 77 -10.63 3.72 -11.29
CA THR A 77 -10.69 4.19 -12.69
C THR A 77 -9.90 3.27 -13.62
N LYS A 78 -8.80 2.71 -13.13
CA LYS A 78 -7.97 1.75 -13.84
C LYS A 78 -8.32 0.29 -13.51
N ASN A 79 -9.25 0.05 -12.58
CA ASN A 79 -9.55 -1.27 -12.01
C ASN A 79 -8.31 -1.98 -11.44
N VAL A 80 -7.48 -1.23 -10.72
CA VAL A 80 -6.28 -1.75 -10.07
C VAL A 80 -6.47 -1.74 -8.57
N TYR A 81 -6.16 -2.87 -7.94
CA TYR A 81 -6.23 -3.04 -6.49
C TYR A 81 -4.96 -3.74 -6.00
N VAL A 82 -4.44 -3.30 -4.86
CA VAL A 82 -3.26 -3.92 -4.23
C VAL A 82 -3.54 -4.11 -2.75
N ALA A 83 -3.25 -5.29 -2.25
CA ALA A 83 -3.25 -5.61 -0.82
C ALA A 83 -1.83 -5.98 -0.40
N VAL A 84 -1.37 -5.39 0.70
CA VAL A 84 -0.07 -5.66 1.30
C VAL A 84 -0.28 -6.03 2.76
N SER A 85 0.42 -7.03 3.25
CA SER A 85 0.58 -7.30 4.67
C SER A 85 2.04 -7.38 5.04
N GLY A 86 2.37 -6.96 6.25
CA GLY A 86 3.74 -6.94 6.72
C GLY A 86 3.88 -6.38 8.11
N SER A 87 5.07 -5.91 8.44
CA SER A 87 5.39 -5.35 9.74
C SER A 87 5.82 -3.89 9.65
N GLY A 88 5.28 -3.07 10.55
CA GLY A 88 5.57 -1.65 10.68
C GLY A 88 6.62 -1.36 11.76
N SER A 89 7.53 -0.45 11.47
CA SER A 89 8.53 0.04 12.42
C SER A 89 8.60 1.56 12.37
N LEU A 90 8.81 2.20 13.51
CA LEU A 90 8.82 3.66 13.66
C LEU A 90 10.23 4.18 13.89
N PHE A 91 10.58 5.25 13.21
CA PHE A 91 11.91 5.86 13.28
C PHE A 91 11.80 7.39 13.38
N ARG A 92 12.74 7.99 14.10
CA ARG A 92 13.06 9.41 14.01
C ARG A 92 14.41 9.54 13.35
N ASP A 93 14.42 9.84 12.08
CA ASP A 93 15.63 10.01 11.25
C ASP A 93 15.45 11.22 10.35
N VAL A 94 16.04 12.34 10.78
CA VAL A 94 15.97 13.62 10.07
C VAL A 94 16.62 13.53 8.68
N GLN A 95 17.69 12.74 8.52
CA GLN A 95 18.36 12.63 7.24
C GLN A 95 17.47 11.86 6.23
N LYS A 96 16.87 10.75 6.67
CA LYS A 96 15.91 10.04 5.84
C LYS A 96 14.67 10.87 5.55
N ALA A 97 14.17 11.62 6.54
CA ALA A 97 13.06 12.55 6.34
C ALA A 97 13.38 13.61 5.28
N LYS A 98 14.58 14.20 5.28
CA LYS A 98 15.02 15.14 4.25
C LYS A 98 15.07 14.53 2.86
N GLN A 99 15.50 13.27 2.74
CA GLN A 99 15.55 12.54 1.46
C GLN A 99 14.13 12.29 0.88
N LEU A 100 13.16 12.03 1.75
CA LEU A 100 11.78 11.74 1.37
C LEU A 100 10.89 12.98 1.28
N TRP A 101 11.41 14.14 1.68
CA TRP A 101 10.64 15.37 1.79
C TRP A 101 10.20 15.93 0.45
N THR A 102 8.92 16.30 0.39
CA THR A 102 8.35 17.09 -0.70
C THR A 102 7.61 18.30 -0.14
N ILE A 103 7.40 19.33 -0.95
CA ILE A 103 6.71 20.55 -0.51
C ILE A 103 5.26 20.28 -0.03
N GLU A 104 4.62 19.26 -0.55
CA GLU A 104 3.26 18.84 -0.17
C GLU A 104 3.16 18.50 1.32
N GLN A 105 4.25 17.97 1.90
CA GLN A 105 4.31 17.56 3.31
C GLN A 105 4.26 18.76 4.27
N ARG A 106 4.57 19.97 3.78
CA ARG A 106 4.52 21.18 4.60
C ARG A 106 3.10 21.51 5.09
N ALA A 107 2.07 21.02 4.41
CA ALA A 107 0.69 21.14 4.87
C ALA A 107 0.43 20.44 6.22
N TYR A 108 1.17 19.38 6.51
CA TYR A 108 1.06 18.59 7.74
C TYR A 108 2.16 18.91 8.77
N TYR A 109 3.34 19.26 8.27
CA TYR A 109 4.54 19.54 9.06
C TYR A 109 5.13 20.91 8.66
N PRO A 110 4.59 22.02 9.21
CA PRO A 110 4.97 23.37 8.79
C PRO A 110 6.46 23.71 9.01
N GLU A 111 7.08 23.09 10.04
CA GLU A 111 8.49 23.28 10.37
C GLU A 111 9.44 22.50 9.45
N GLY A 112 8.90 21.70 8.52
CA GLY A 112 9.68 20.95 7.56
C GLY A 112 10.14 19.58 8.07
N PRO A 113 11.19 18.98 7.45
CA PRO A 113 11.64 17.63 7.78
C PRO A 113 12.29 17.51 9.16
N GLU A 114 12.50 18.61 9.87
CA GLU A 114 13.02 18.68 11.24
C GLU A 114 11.89 18.87 12.29
N ASP A 115 10.63 18.91 11.86
CA ASP A 115 9.47 19.02 12.75
C ASP A 115 9.51 17.89 13.80
N GLU A 116 9.41 18.26 15.08
CA GLU A 116 9.54 17.31 16.20
C GLU A 116 8.42 16.25 16.22
N ARG A 117 7.28 16.54 15.59
CA ARG A 117 6.17 15.58 15.47
C ARG A 117 6.41 14.58 14.35
N LEU A 118 7.29 14.91 13.38
CA LEU A 118 7.53 14.05 12.22
C LEU A 118 8.28 12.80 12.65
N SER A 119 7.73 11.66 12.27
CA SER A 119 8.40 10.37 12.33
C SER A 119 8.20 9.60 11.03
N LEU A 120 9.02 8.61 10.84
CA LEU A 120 9.00 7.71 9.70
C LEU A 120 8.33 6.39 10.10
N LEU A 121 7.35 5.97 9.34
CA LEU A 121 6.85 4.60 9.37
C LEU A 121 7.50 3.84 8.21
N ARG A 122 8.24 2.81 8.53
CA ARG A 122 8.75 1.82 7.60
C ARG A 122 7.86 0.58 7.65
N VAL A 123 7.38 0.13 6.51
CA VAL A 123 6.67 -1.14 6.38
C VAL A 123 7.51 -2.10 5.55
N LEU A 124 7.84 -3.24 6.13
CA LEU A 124 8.45 -4.35 5.40
C LEU A 124 7.33 -5.24 4.86
N ILE A 125 7.27 -5.40 3.54
CA ILE A 125 6.28 -6.24 2.87
C ILE A 125 6.64 -7.71 3.07
N GLU A 126 5.76 -8.46 3.72
CA GLU A 126 5.88 -9.91 3.88
C GLU A 126 5.08 -10.66 2.81
N ARG A 127 3.90 -10.14 2.50
CA ARG A 127 3.02 -10.67 1.45
C ARG A 127 2.31 -9.53 0.74
N ALA A 128 2.11 -9.71 -0.55
CA ALA A 128 1.28 -8.80 -1.34
C ALA A 128 0.47 -9.56 -2.38
N GLU A 129 -0.63 -8.97 -2.77
CA GLU A 129 -1.44 -9.44 -3.87
C GLU A 129 -1.95 -8.22 -4.66
N TYR A 130 -1.96 -8.32 -5.98
CA TYR A 130 -2.56 -7.29 -6.81
C TYR A 130 -3.52 -7.88 -7.84
N TRP A 131 -4.49 -7.08 -8.21
CA TRP A 131 -5.51 -7.38 -9.20
C TRP A 131 -5.53 -6.25 -10.21
N ILE A 132 -5.45 -6.59 -11.48
CA ILE A 132 -5.64 -5.68 -12.62
C ILE A 132 -6.78 -6.26 -13.45
N ALA A 133 -7.96 -5.66 -13.34
CA ALA A 133 -9.09 -6.06 -14.14
C ALA A 133 -9.10 -5.32 -15.49
N PRO A 134 -9.63 -5.91 -16.55
CA PRO A 134 -9.80 -5.22 -17.82
C PRO A 134 -10.79 -4.06 -17.67
N GLY A 135 -10.65 -3.04 -18.52
CA GLY A 135 -11.58 -1.89 -18.54
C GLY A 135 -13.03 -2.31 -18.77
N ARG A 136 -13.97 -1.43 -18.41
CA ARG A 136 -15.43 -1.68 -18.51
C ARG A 136 -15.87 -2.26 -19.86
N THR A 137 -15.27 -1.78 -20.96
CA THR A 137 -15.60 -2.24 -22.31
C THR A 137 -15.25 -3.72 -22.52
N SER A 138 -14.06 -4.14 -22.08
CA SER A 138 -13.62 -5.54 -22.17
C SER A 138 -14.45 -6.46 -21.28
N TYR A 139 -14.85 -5.96 -20.10
CA TYR A 139 -15.75 -6.69 -19.20
C TYR A 139 -17.14 -6.88 -19.81
N LEU A 140 -17.72 -5.86 -20.45
CA LEU A 140 -19.00 -5.94 -21.12
C LEU A 140 -18.96 -6.93 -22.30
N ILE A 141 -17.90 -6.89 -23.11
CA ILE A 141 -17.72 -7.84 -24.21
C ILE A 141 -17.66 -9.28 -23.68
N ALA A 142 -16.87 -9.51 -22.63
CA ALA A 142 -16.76 -10.83 -22.03
C ALA A 142 -18.09 -11.31 -21.40
N ALA A 143 -18.84 -10.41 -20.75
CA ALA A 143 -20.17 -10.74 -20.19
C ALA A 143 -21.18 -11.10 -21.28
N VAL A 144 -21.21 -10.35 -22.39
CA VAL A 144 -22.09 -10.63 -23.52
C VAL A 144 -21.70 -11.97 -24.18
N THR A 145 -20.41 -12.23 -24.36
CA THR A 145 -19.91 -13.49 -24.92
C THR A 145 -20.26 -14.68 -24.03
N ALA A 146 -20.08 -14.54 -22.70
CA ALA A 146 -20.44 -15.58 -21.74
C ALA A 146 -21.95 -15.87 -21.76
N ALA A 147 -22.78 -14.82 -21.80
CA ALA A 147 -24.23 -14.98 -21.91
C ALA A 147 -24.67 -15.67 -23.20
N ALA A 148 -23.99 -15.38 -24.31
CA ALA A 148 -24.30 -16.00 -25.62
C ALA A 148 -23.81 -17.45 -25.72
N SER A 149 -22.68 -17.78 -25.06
CA SER A 149 -22.06 -19.12 -25.11
C SER A 149 -22.55 -20.08 -24.01
N GLY A 150 -23.23 -19.57 -22.99
CA GLY A 150 -23.61 -20.32 -21.78
C GLY A 150 -22.43 -20.78 -20.92
N THR A 151 -21.21 -20.28 -21.20
CA THR A 151 -20.01 -20.58 -20.43
C THR A 151 -19.64 -19.39 -19.60
N PRO A 152 -19.30 -19.57 -18.30
CA PRO A 152 -18.85 -18.46 -17.47
C PRO A 152 -17.63 -17.77 -18.11
N ALA A 153 -17.62 -16.44 -18.10
CA ALA A 153 -16.42 -15.71 -18.45
C ALA A 153 -15.29 -16.19 -17.53
N GLY A 154 -14.20 -16.71 -18.11
CA GLY A 154 -13.01 -17.09 -17.34
C GLY A 154 -12.49 -15.91 -16.53
N VAL A 155 -11.51 -16.14 -15.64
CA VAL A 155 -10.89 -15.06 -14.85
C VAL A 155 -10.38 -13.97 -15.80
N ILE A 156 -11.14 -12.86 -15.84
CA ILE A 156 -10.83 -11.73 -16.69
C ILE A 156 -9.96 -10.79 -15.87
N GLY A 157 -8.68 -10.73 -16.18
CA GLY A 157 -7.72 -9.87 -15.50
C GLY A 157 -6.49 -10.61 -14.99
N GLU A 158 -5.54 -9.85 -14.49
CA GLU A 158 -4.32 -10.36 -13.87
C GLU A 158 -4.47 -10.34 -12.34
N ASN A 159 -4.18 -11.48 -11.73
CA ASN A 159 -4.04 -11.60 -10.29
C ASN A 159 -2.69 -12.24 -9.98
N ARG A 160 -1.91 -11.62 -9.08
CA ARG A 160 -0.59 -12.11 -8.66
C ARG A 160 -0.45 -12.04 -7.16
N LYS A 161 0.04 -13.14 -6.59
CA LYS A 161 0.43 -13.25 -5.19
C LYS A 161 1.95 -13.21 -5.08
N ILE A 162 2.45 -12.43 -4.14
CA ILE A 162 3.85 -12.23 -3.85
C ILE A 162 4.07 -12.61 -2.38
N THR A 163 4.94 -13.58 -2.15
CA THR A 163 5.29 -14.10 -0.81
C THR A 163 6.79 -13.99 -0.58
#